data_e9e9f624819acdb2d9493b799d7d129b
#
_entry.id   e9e9f624819acdb2d9493b799d7d129b
#
_cell.length_a   1.000
_cell.length_b   1.000
_cell.length_c   1.000
_cell.angle_alpha   90.00
_cell.angle_beta   90.00
_cell.angle_gamma   90.00
#
_symmetry.space_group_name_H-M   'P 1'
#
loop_
_entity.id
_entity.type
_entity.pdbx_description
1 polymer ?
#
loop_
_entity_poly.entity_id
_entity_poly.type
_entity_poly.pdbx_seq_one_letter_code
_entity_poly.pdbx_strand_id
1 'polypeptide(L)'
;MKPPVRVINWASLIGALAAGLAGCSAKYPMDTLSNGSDFARRIHSIYVAVNLIDFIIMLIVLGVMFAAIFWFSTRVGEPGEPSTVTSDIRLEVAWTAIPALILVFITVPTIRTIWATQPDHWSPDTLTIKVIAHQWWWEFQYPQYGIDTADEVHLQAGRMVHFSMQSADIIHSFWIPTLGGKRDVVPGQINSITYTPDQLGEFYGQCVEFCGDSHANMRLRGFVQTKDDFDKWVKQQQSPPVTPTEGSAAAGAQIFANAPCAICHTVKGISGFSKQYAGNFKGPDLTHFGSRTTLAGSILDNTPENLAKWIQDPDKVKPGANMPTLGLQGKDLNDLVAYLESLK
;
A
#
# COMPACT_ATOMS: atom_id res chain seq x y z
N MET A 1 -16.77 -58.51 -0.90
CA MET A 1 -15.66 -57.88 -1.64
C MET A 1 -15.13 -56.73 -0.79
N LYS A 2 -13.85 -56.78 -0.37
CA LYS A 2 -13.23 -55.64 0.36
C LYS A 2 -12.91 -54.55 -0.67
N PRO A 3 -13.25 -53.29 -0.43
CA PRO A 3 -12.82 -52.20 -1.32
C PRO A 3 -11.29 -52.14 -1.34
N PRO A 4 -10.68 -51.83 -2.51
CA PRO A 4 -9.23 -51.71 -2.58
C PRO A 4 -8.76 -50.58 -1.71
N VAL A 5 -7.83 -50.92 -0.80
CA VAL A 5 -7.09 -49.90 -0.02
C VAL A 5 -6.31 -49.04 -1.04
N ARG A 6 -6.73 -47.77 -1.25
CA ARG A 6 -5.98 -46.83 -2.05
C ARG A 6 -4.67 -46.53 -1.33
N VAL A 7 -3.59 -47.14 -1.83
CA VAL A 7 -2.24 -46.77 -1.37
C VAL A 7 -2.00 -45.33 -1.70
N ILE A 8 -1.94 -44.49 -0.66
CA ILE A 8 -1.57 -43.07 -0.81
C ILE A 8 -0.14 -43.03 -1.33
N ASN A 9 0.07 -42.48 -2.50
CA ASN A 9 1.40 -42.32 -3.03
C ASN A 9 2.13 -41.18 -2.29
N TRP A 10 2.96 -41.57 -1.31
CA TRP A 10 3.75 -40.65 -0.50
C TRP A 10 4.63 -39.69 -1.34
N ALA A 11 5.10 -40.14 -2.51
CA ALA A 11 5.86 -39.29 -3.43
C ALA A 11 5.02 -38.12 -3.97
N SER A 12 3.73 -38.36 -4.25
CA SER A 12 2.80 -37.28 -4.69
C SER A 12 2.52 -36.30 -3.55
N LEU A 13 2.39 -36.78 -2.31
CA LEU A 13 2.21 -35.91 -1.13
C LEU A 13 3.45 -35.06 -0.85
N ILE A 14 4.64 -35.66 -0.90
CA ILE A 14 5.92 -34.96 -0.73
C ILE A 14 6.13 -33.94 -1.86
N GLY A 15 5.81 -34.32 -3.12
CA GLY A 15 5.89 -33.40 -4.26
C GLY A 15 4.94 -32.21 -4.12
N ALA A 16 3.70 -32.42 -3.69
CA ALA A 16 2.74 -31.35 -3.43
C ALA A 16 3.19 -30.43 -2.28
N LEU A 17 3.74 -30.99 -1.20
CA LEU A 17 4.29 -30.22 -0.08
C LEU A 17 5.51 -29.39 -0.51
N ALA A 18 6.43 -29.97 -1.29
CA ALA A 18 7.59 -29.29 -1.83
C ALA A 18 7.21 -28.17 -2.80
N ALA A 19 6.20 -28.38 -3.66
CA ALA A 19 5.68 -27.36 -4.55
C ALA A 19 5.01 -26.20 -3.79
N GLY A 20 4.28 -26.51 -2.71
CA GLY A 20 3.70 -25.49 -1.81
C GLY A 20 4.76 -24.64 -1.11
N LEU A 21 5.86 -25.23 -0.67
CA LEU A 21 6.96 -24.53 -0.01
C LEU A 21 7.80 -23.68 -0.97
N ALA A 22 7.90 -24.07 -2.27
CA ALA A 22 8.63 -23.32 -3.29
C ALA A 22 8.01 -21.93 -3.57
N GLY A 23 6.69 -21.78 -3.38
CA GLY A 23 5.99 -20.50 -3.54
C GLY A 23 6.37 -19.44 -2.50
N CYS A 24 6.97 -19.83 -1.38
CA CYS A 24 7.32 -18.91 -0.27
C CYS A 24 8.61 -18.10 -0.52
N SER A 25 9.36 -18.36 -1.60
CA SER A 25 10.63 -17.68 -1.90
C SER A 25 10.51 -16.50 -2.86
N ALA A 26 9.35 -16.27 -3.47
CA ALA A 26 9.14 -15.19 -4.41
C ALA A 26 9.01 -13.83 -3.71
N LYS A 27 9.73 -12.81 -4.21
CA LYS A 27 9.53 -11.42 -3.77
C LYS A 27 8.31 -10.84 -4.51
N TYR A 28 7.35 -10.37 -3.75
CA TYR A 28 6.14 -9.74 -4.28
C TYR A 28 6.17 -8.24 -4.04
N PRO A 29 5.68 -7.40 -4.97
CA PRO A 29 5.69 -5.94 -4.81
C PRO A 29 4.93 -5.45 -3.57
N MET A 30 3.87 -6.17 -3.17
CA MET A 30 3.00 -5.82 -2.03
C MET A 30 3.22 -6.79 -0.86
N ASP A 31 4.49 -7.05 -0.50
CA ASP A 31 4.85 -7.98 0.56
C ASP A 31 4.59 -7.38 1.96
N THR A 32 3.63 -7.96 2.67
CA THR A 32 3.25 -7.60 4.05
C THR A 32 4.13 -8.24 5.12
N LEU A 33 4.92 -9.25 4.75
CA LEU A 33 5.83 -9.95 5.67
C LEU A 33 7.23 -9.35 5.67
N SER A 34 7.48 -8.39 4.78
CA SER A 34 8.71 -7.62 4.73
C SER A 34 8.81 -6.63 5.90
N ASN A 35 10.02 -6.35 6.34
CA ASN A 35 10.31 -5.57 7.55
C ASN A 35 11.00 -4.24 7.23
N GLY A 36 10.42 -3.42 6.35
CA GLY A 36 11.01 -2.17 5.86
C GLY A 36 10.98 -0.99 6.84
N SER A 37 10.39 -1.17 8.02
CA SER A 37 10.34 -0.15 9.07
C SER A 37 10.27 -0.76 10.47
N ASP A 38 10.41 0.07 11.50
CA ASP A 38 10.21 -0.31 12.91
C ASP A 38 8.75 -0.75 13.17
N PHE A 39 7.78 -0.10 12.54
CA PHE A 39 6.36 -0.48 12.62
C PHE A 39 6.14 -1.89 12.03
N ALA A 40 6.62 -2.13 10.81
CA ALA A 40 6.48 -3.41 10.12
C ALA A 40 7.11 -4.55 10.95
N ARG A 41 8.32 -4.34 11.52
CA ARG A 41 8.97 -5.34 12.40
C ARG A 41 8.17 -5.68 13.65
N ARG A 42 7.54 -4.70 14.29
CA ARG A 42 6.69 -4.94 15.48
C ARG A 42 5.48 -5.81 15.14
N ILE A 43 4.80 -5.48 14.04
CA ILE A 43 3.65 -6.27 13.56
C ILE A 43 4.09 -7.67 13.15
N HIS A 44 5.20 -7.78 12.40
CA HIS A 44 5.74 -9.07 11.98
C HIS A 44 6.09 -9.99 13.18
N SER A 45 6.67 -9.45 14.25
CA SER A 45 7.00 -10.25 15.44
C SER A 45 5.76 -10.84 16.11
N ILE A 46 4.67 -10.07 16.21
CA ILE A 46 3.38 -10.58 16.73
C ILE A 46 2.80 -11.62 15.78
N TYR A 47 2.82 -11.35 14.47
CA TYR A 47 2.33 -12.27 13.44
C TYR A 47 3.02 -13.63 13.52
N VAL A 48 4.35 -13.66 13.61
CA VAL A 48 5.12 -14.92 13.74
C VAL A 48 4.75 -15.68 15.02
N ALA A 49 4.64 -14.98 16.17
CA ALA A 49 4.28 -15.60 17.44
C ALA A 49 2.87 -16.21 17.40
N VAL A 50 1.89 -15.49 16.86
CA VAL A 50 0.51 -15.97 16.70
C VAL A 50 0.46 -17.18 15.76
N ASN A 51 1.09 -17.11 14.60
CA ASN A 51 1.11 -18.21 13.64
C ASN A 51 1.77 -19.49 14.22
N LEU A 52 2.81 -19.34 15.03
CA LEU A 52 3.42 -20.49 15.70
C LEU A 52 2.45 -21.17 16.69
N ILE A 53 1.73 -20.37 17.48
CA ILE A 53 0.70 -20.87 18.41
C ILE A 53 -0.42 -21.56 17.62
N ASP A 54 -0.94 -20.93 16.57
CA ASP A 54 -2.00 -21.48 15.73
C ASP A 54 -1.57 -22.79 15.07
N PHE A 55 -0.32 -22.87 14.59
CA PHE A 55 0.23 -24.09 14.01
C PHE A 55 0.28 -25.25 15.03
N ILE A 56 0.70 -24.97 16.27
CA ILE A 56 0.71 -25.97 17.34
C ILE A 56 -0.71 -26.45 17.66
N ILE A 57 -1.66 -25.51 17.79
CA ILE A 57 -3.08 -25.83 18.04
C ILE A 57 -3.64 -26.66 16.89
N MET A 58 -3.36 -26.31 15.66
CA MET A 58 -3.77 -27.06 14.47
C MET A 58 -3.24 -28.51 14.52
N LEU A 59 -1.97 -28.69 14.84
CA LEU A 59 -1.40 -30.06 14.97
C LEU A 59 -2.06 -30.88 16.05
N ILE A 60 -2.37 -30.27 17.22
CA ILE A 60 -3.08 -30.95 18.32
C ILE A 60 -4.49 -31.36 17.87
N VAL A 61 -5.25 -30.45 17.27
CA VAL A 61 -6.62 -30.68 16.78
C VAL A 61 -6.63 -31.78 15.72
N LEU A 62 -5.75 -31.70 14.73
CA LEU A 62 -5.62 -32.71 13.69
C LEU A 62 -5.22 -34.08 14.29
N GLY A 63 -4.28 -34.10 15.24
CA GLY A 63 -3.85 -35.31 15.93
C GLY A 63 -5.01 -35.98 16.66
N VAL A 64 -5.79 -35.25 17.45
CA VAL A 64 -6.99 -35.72 18.13
C VAL A 64 -8.03 -36.26 17.15
N MET A 65 -8.26 -35.49 16.04
CA MET A 65 -9.23 -35.90 15.02
C MET A 65 -8.80 -37.21 14.33
N PHE A 66 -7.54 -37.36 13.95
CA PHE A 66 -7.02 -38.61 13.39
C PHE A 66 -7.10 -39.77 14.38
N ALA A 67 -6.73 -39.54 15.65
CA ALA A 67 -6.87 -40.52 16.68
C ALA A 67 -8.33 -41.00 16.85
N ALA A 68 -9.28 -40.07 16.85
CA ALA A 68 -10.70 -40.38 16.91
C ALA A 68 -11.15 -41.22 15.71
N ILE A 69 -10.73 -40.88 14.49
CA ILE A 69 -11.11 -41.63 13.29
C ILE A 69 -10.50 -43.03 13.25
N PHE A 70 -9.22 -43.15 13.58
CA PHE A 70 -8.52 -44.43 13.37
C PHE A 70 -8.59 -45.40 14.57
N TRP A 71 -8.63 -44.90 15.79
CA TRP A 71 -8.61 -45.75 16.97
C TRP A 71 -9.98 -45.94 17.62
N PHE A 72 -10.89 -44.98 17.50
CA PHE A 72 -12.21 -45.01 18.09
C PHE A 72 -13.35 -45.25 17.08
N SER A 73 -13.02 -45.50 15.81
CA SER A 73 -14.00 -45.87 14.80
C SER A 73 -14.52 -47.28 15.10
N THR A 74 -15.78 -47.38 15.50
CA THR A 74 -16.47 -48.66 15.67
C THR A 74 -16.75 -49.28 14.30
N ARG A 75 -16.50 -50.57 14.16
CA ARG A 75 -16.90 -51.33 12.98
C ARG A 75 -18.42 -51.45 12.98
N VAL A 76 -19.03 -51.17 11.83
CA VAL A 76 -20.47 -51.35 11.68
C VAL A 76 -20.85 -52.77 12.02
N GLY A 77 -21.73 -52.97 13.02
CA GLY A 77 -22.24 -54.28 13.46
C GLY A 77 -21.57 -54.86 14.71
N GLU A 78 -20.60 -54.21 15.33
CA GLU A 78 -20.12 -54.62 16.65
C GLU A 78 -21.01 -54.02 17.75
N PRO A 79 -21.64 -54.87 18.64
CA PRO A 79 -22.42 -54.38 19.76
C PRO A 79 -21.48 -53.84 20.83
N GLY A 80 -21.45 -52.53 21.00
CA GLY A 80 -20.75 -51.83 22.08
C GLY A 80 -21.69 -50.82 22.69
N GLU A 81 -21.89 -50.87 24.01
CA GLU A 81 -22.59 -49.78 24.68
C GLU A 81 -21.68 -48.53 24.68
N PRO A 82 -22.24 -47.35 24.30
CA PRO A 82 -21.48 -46.09 24.36
C PRO A 82 -21.09 -45.80 25.82
N SER A 83 -19.92 -45.18 25.99
CA SER A 83 -19.42 -44.76 27.31
C SER A 83 -20.44 -43.82 27.99
N THR A 84 -20.73 -44.07 29.25
CA THR A 84 -21.61 -43.22 30.06
C THR A 84 -20.87 -42.02 30.66
N VAL A 85 -19.56 -41.92 30.47
CA VAL A 85 -18.77 -40.77 30.94
C VAL A 85 -19.03 -39.59 30.01
N THR A 86 -19.79 -38.62 30.54
CA THR A 86 -20.22 -37.41 29.74
C THR A 86 -19.42 -36.16 30.05
N SER A 87 -18.66 -36.12 31.13
CA SER A 87 -17.84 -34.97 31.52
C SER A 87 -16.59 -35.39 32.35
N ASP A 88 -15.54 -34.60 32.21
CA ASP A 88 -14.35 -34.63 33.08
C ASP A 88 -13.97 -33.19 33.41
N ILE A 89 -14.21 -32.80 34.68
CA ILE A 89 -13.96 -31.43 35.13
C ILE A 89 -12.50 -30.95 34.93
N ARG A 90 -11.54 -31.89 34.96
CA ARG A 90 -10.13 -31.56 34.76
C ARG A 90 -9.86 -31.14 33.31
N LEU A 91 -10.43 -31.87 32.35
CA LEU A 91 -10.36 -31.55 30.94
C LEU A 91 -11.11 -30.25 30.65
N GLU A 92 -12.31 -30.07 31.22
CA GLU A 92 -13.11 -28.87 31.06
C GLU A 92 -12.36 -27.61 31.53
N VAL A 93 -11.75 -27.66 32.70
CA VAL A 93 -10.90 -26.57 33.21
C VAL A 93 -9.68 -26.37 32.34
N ALA A 94 -9.02 -27.44 31.88
CA ALA A 94 -7.81 -27.32 31.05
C ALA A 94 -8.09 -26.65 29.71
N TRP A 95 -9.11 -27.09 28.97
CA TRP A 95 -9.39 -26.52 27.66
C TRP A 95 -10.03 -25.10 27.72
N THR A 96 -10.45 -24.64 28.88
CA THR A 96 -10.88 -23.26 29.12
C THR A 96 -9.71 -22.39 29.56
N ALA A 97 -8.91 -22.84 30.52
CA ALA A 97 -7.81 -22.07 31.10
C ALA A 97 -6.62 -21.89 30.13
N ILE A 98 -6.26 -22.95 29.38
CA ILE A 98 -5.11 -22.87 28.45
C ILE A 98 -5.35 -21.82 27.35
N PRO A 99 -6.47 -21.80 26.58
CA PRO A 99 -6.74 -20.75 25.63
C PRO A 99 -6.82 -19.35 26.25
N ALA A 100 -7.41 -19.22 27.44
CA ALA A 100 -7.46 -17.92 28.13
C ALA A 100 -6.06 -17.39 28.46
N LEU A 101 -5.13 -18.24 28.91
CA LEU A 101 -3.73 -17.88 29.16
C LEU A 101 -3.01 -17.51 27.85
N ILE A 102 -3.25 -18.24 26.77
CA ILE A 102 -2.70 -17.92 25.44
C ILE A 102 -3.17 -16.54 24.99
N LEU A 103 -4.46 -16.22 25.14
CA LEU A 103 -5.00 -14.91 24.80
C LEU A 103 -4.34 -13.78 25.61
N VAL A 104 -4.14 -13.96 26.93
CA VAL A 104 -3.40 -12.99 27.75
C VAL A 104 -1.98 -12.80 27.24
N PHE A 105 -1.29 -13.88 26.88
CA PHE A 105 0.06 -13.84 26.33
C PHE A 105 0.15 -13.07 25.01
N ILE A 106 -0.85 -13.17 24.14
CA ILE A 106 -0.93 -12.43 22.87
C ILE A 106 -1.35 -10.96 23.12
N THR A 107 -2.27 -10.72 24.03
CA THR A 107 -2.85 -9.39 24.28
C THR A 107 -1.80 -8.39 24.78
N VAL A 108 -0.92 -8.81 25.68
CA VAL A 108 0.09 -7.89 26.25
C VAL A 108 1.03 -7.32 25.19
N PRO A 109 1.70 -8.08 24.32
CA PRO A 109 2.54 -7.51 23.26
C PRO A 109 1.72 -6.72 22.22
N THR A 110 0.46 -7.12 21.96
CA THR A 110 -0.43 -6.38 21.06
C THR A 110 -0.70 -4.99 21.57
N ILE A 111 -1.13 -4.83 22.83
CA ILE A 111 -1.37 -3.52 23.45
C ILE A 111 -0.10 -2.66 23.47
N ARG A 112 1.05 -3.24 23.84
CA ARG A 112 2.34 -2.55 23.81
C ARG A 112 2.70 -2.06 22.40
N THR A 113 2.41 -2.85 21.38
CA THR A 113 2.67 -2.48 19.99
C THR A 113 1.73 -1.36 19.52
N ILE A 114 0.44 -1.40 19.88
CA ILE A 114 -0.50 -0.32 19.57
C ILE A 114 0.03 1.01 20.11
N TRP A 115 0.42 1.08 21.36
CA TRP A 115 0.96 2.31 21.95
C TRP A 115 2.30 2.74 21.34
N ALA A 116 3.18 1.78 21.02
CA ALA A 116 4.47 2.08 20.40
C ALA A 116 4.38 2.56 18.94
N THR A 117 3.28 2.23 18.24
CA THR A 117 3.05 2.62 16.84
C THR A 117 2.15 3.85 16.69
N GLN A 118 1.62 4.38 17.80
CA GLN A 118 0.81 5.60 17.85
C GLN A 118 1.36 6.54 18.93
N PRO A 119 2.57 7.10 18.76
CA PRO A 119 3.14 8.01 19.74
C PRO A 119 2.33 9.31 19.81
N ASP A 120 2.05 9.78 21.02
CA ASP A 120 1.38 11.06 21.26
C ASP A 120 2.30 12.26 20.96
N HIS A 121 3.61 12.03 21.01
CA HIS A 121 4.63 13.04 20.76
C HIS A 121 5.73 12.49 19.85
N TRP A 122 6.19 13.33 18.93
CA TRP A 122 7.31 13.03 18.04
C TRP A 122 8.39 14.08 18.16
N SER A 123 9.62 13.68 17.84
CA SER A 123 10.79 14.56 17.85
C SER A 123 10.59 15.74 16.89
N PRO A 124 11.16 16.93 17.19
CA PRO A 124 11.19 18.05 16.24
C PRO A 124 11.82 17.71 14.89
N ASP A 125 12.68 16.69 14.82
CA ASP A 125 13.29 16.19 13.57
C ASP A 125 12.39 15.26 12.76
N THR A 126 11.19 14.96 13.24
CA THR A 126 10.24 14.11 12.53
C THR A 126 9.81 14.75 11.23
N LEU A 127 9.91 14.00 10.14
CA LEU A 127 9.40 14.42 8.84
C LEU A 127 7.87 14.33 8.84
N THR A 128 7.20 15.46 8.73
CA THR A 128 5.74 15.49 8.60
C THR A 128 5.35 15.56 7.13
N ILE A 129 4.50 14.62 6.70
CA ILE A 129 3.94 14.57 5.35
C ILE A 129 2.42 14.61 5.48
N LYS A 130 1.78 15.60 4.86
CA LYS A 130 0.33 15.60 4.70
C LYS A 130 -0.01 14.76 3.47
N VAL A 131 -0.90 13.79 3.67
CA VAL A 131 -1.43 12.94 2.61
C VAL A 131 -2.87 13.35 2.37
N ILE A 132 -3.18 13.77 1.15
CA ILE A 132 -4.54 14.12 0.75
C ILE A 132 -4.96 13.13 -0.31
N ALA A 133 -6.03 12.37 -0.01
CA ALA A 133 -6.60 11.42 -0.95
C ALA A 133 -7.62 12.10 -1.85
N HIS A 134 -7.55 11.83 -3.14
CA HIS A 134 -8.50 12.27 -4.16
C HIS A 134 -8.96 11.06 -4.99
N GLN A 135 -10.10 11.12 -5.62
CA GLN A 135 -10.51 10.14 -6.64
C GLN A 135 -9.78 10.41 -7.96
N TRP A 136 -8.75 9.67 -8.38
CA TRP A 136 -8.14 8.50 -7.72
C TRP A 136 -6.62 8.65 -7.77
N TRP A 137 -6.07 9.54 -6.92
CA TRP A 137 -4.65 9.83 -6.82
C TRP A 137 -4.29 10.32 -5.42
N TRP A 138 -3.00 10.32 -5.08
CA TRP A 138 -2.49 10.74 -3.78
C TRP A 138 -1.69 12.03 -3.90
N GLU A 139 -2.06 13.04 -3.11
CA GLU A 139 -1.26 14.26 -2.95
C GLU A 139 -0.40 14.14 -1.70
N PHE A 140 0.89 14.45 -1.83
CA PHE A 140 1.86 14.48 -0.74
C PHE A 140 2.43 15.88 -0.58
N GLN A 141 2.16 16.50 0.57
CA GLN A 141 2.68 17.81 0.92
C GLN A 141 3.74 17.66 2.01
N TYR A 142 4.88 18.32 1.82
CA TYR A 142 5.99 18.39 2.78
C TYR A 142 6.09 19.80 3.35
N PRO A 143 5.39 20.13 4.45
CA PRO A 143 5.32 21.51 4.96
C PRO A 143 6.68 22.10 5.32
N GLN A 144 7.62 21.26 5.82
CA GLN A 144 8.97 21.70 6.18
C GLN A 144 9.78 22.20 4.98
N TYR A 145 9.42 21.77 3.76
CA TYR A 145 10.18 22.07 2.54
C TYR A 145 9.39 22.89 1.53
N GLY A 146 8.08 23.09 1.72
CA GLY A 146 7.20 23.76 0.75
C GLY A 146 7.04 22.99 -0.56
N ILE A 147 7.07 21.64 -0.49
CA ILE A 147 6.98 20.74 -1.65
C ILE A 147 5.59 20.11 -1.69
N ASP A 148 5.00 20.07 -2.89
CA ASP A 148 3.79 19.31 -3.22
C ASP A 148 4.13 18.35 -4.37
N THR A 149 3.81 17.07 -4.21
CA THR A 149 3.97 16.04 -5.25
C THR A 149 2.78 15.10 -5.29
N ALA A 150 2.74 14.19 -6.25
CA ALA A 150 1.62 13.27 -6.42
C ALA A 150 2.10 11.85 -6.72
N ASP A 151 1.41 10.88 -6.12
CA ASP A 151 1.56 9.44 -6.31
C ASP A 151 2.94 8.86 -5.96
N GLU A 152 3.93 9.70 -5.71
CA GLU A 152 5.27 9.32 -5.28
C GLU A 152 5.63 10.03 -3.96
N VAL A 153 5.94 9.25 -2.93
CA VAL A 153 6.34 9.76 -1.62
C VAL A 153 7.80 9.39 -1.35
N HIS A 154 8.62 10.40 -1.02
CA HIS A 154 10.04 10.26 -0.76
C HIS A 154 10.32 10.35 0.74
N LEU A 155 11.09 9.40 1.26
CA LEU A 155 11.34 9.20 2.67
C LEU A 155 12.84 9.06 2.92
N GLN A 156 13.33 9.66 4.00
CA GLN A 156 14.71 9.47 4.43
C GLN A 156 14.80 8.23 5.33
N ALA A 157 15.70 7.31 5.02
CA ALA A 157 15.97 6.14 5.86
C ALA A 157 16.46 6.57 7.25
N GLY A 158 15.96 5.91 8.29
CA GLY A 158 16.33 6.16 9.68
C GLY A 158 15.68 7.41 10.30
N ARG A 159 14.93 8.21 9.53
CA ARG A 159 14.19 9.36 10.02
C ARG A 159 12.73 9.00 10.26
N MET A 160 12.23 9.32 11.46
CA MET A 160 10.80 9.13 11.77
C MET A 160 9.94 9.98 10.85
N VAL A 161 8.88 9.37 10.30
CA VAL A 161 7.90 10.04 9.44
C VAL A 161 6.53 9.99 10.08
N HIS A 162 5.89 11.13 10.17
CA HIS A 162 4.50 11.28 10.59
C HIS A 162 3.63 11.64 9.38
N PHE A 163 2.77 10.72 8.97
CA PHE A 163 1.78 10.96 7.94
C PHE A 163 0.49 11.47 8.58
N SER A 164 0.10 12.70 8.24
CA SER A 164 -1.19 13.30 8.59
C SER A 164 -2.11 13.22 7.37
N MET A 165 -3.21 12.50 7.48
CA MET A 165 -4.00 12.06 6.34
C MET A 165 -5.42 12.60 6.38
N GLN A 166 -5.88 13.12 5.26
CA GLN A 166 -7.26 13.58 5.06
C GLN A 166 -7.76 13.26 3.64
N SER A 167 -9.06 13.14 3.48
CA SER A 167 -9.68 12.97 2.17
C SER A 167 -10.29 14.28 1.68
N ALA A 168 -10.14 14.54 0.39
CA ALA A 168 -10.78 15.66 -0.31
C ALA A 168 -12.20 15.34 -0.78
N ASP A 169 -12.57 14.06 -0.85
CA ASP A 169 -13.83 13.60 -1.44
C ASP A 169 -14.51 12.49 -0.63
N ILE A 170 -14.17 11.22 -0.85
CA ILE A 170 -14.79 10.07 -0.19
C ILE A 170 -13.78 9.35 0.72
N ILE A 171 -14.17 8.22 1.30
CA ILE A 171 -13.26 7.41 2.13
C ILE A 171 -12.27 6.68 1.21
N HIS A 172 -10.99 6.70 1.60
CA HIS A 172 -9.88 5.94 1.03
C HIS A 172 -9.12 5.25 2.16
N SER A 173 -8.14 4.41 1.83
CA SER A 173 -7.20 3.88 2.84
C SER A 173 -5.78 3.85 2.28
N PHE A 174 -4.87 4.52 2.99
CA PHE A 174 -3.46 4.61 2.61
C PHE A 174 -2.70 3.39 3.09
N TRP A 175 -1.88 2.78 2.22
CA TRP A 175 -1.12 1.60 2.58
C TRP A 175 0.12 1.40 1.72
N ILE A 176 1.27 1.25 2.37
CA ILE A 176 2.52 0.74 1.80
C ILE A 176 2.91 -0.47 2.64
N PRO A 177 2.56 -1.71 2.21
CA PRO A 177 2.62 -2.92 3.06
C PRO A 177 3.96 -3.16 3.73
N THR A 178 5.05 -3.00 2.99
CA THR A 178 6.42 -3.22 3.48
C THR A 178 6.82 -2.24 4.59
N LEU A 179 6.23 -1.03 4.61
CA LEU A 179 6.61 0.04 5.54
C LEU A 179 5.68 0.14 6.73
N GLY A 180 4.40 -0.25 6.59
CA GLY A 180 3.47 -0.08 7.70
C GLY A 180 2.08 -0.66 7.47
N GLY A 181 1.25 -0.52 8.51
CA GLY A 181 -0.15 -0.87 8.43
C GLY A 181 -0.95 0.10 7.55
N LYS A 182 -2.16 -0.30 7.17
CA LYS A 182 -3.11 0.57 6.48
C LYS A 182 -3.76 1.57 7.45
N ARG A 183 -4.16 2.71 6.91
CA ARG A 183 -4.90 3.73 7.65
C ARG A 183 -5.96 4.35 6.77
N ASP A 184 -7.21 4.33 7.24
CA ASP A 184 -8.33 4.94 6.54
C ASP A 184 -8.20 6.45 6.53
N VAL A 185 -8.57 7.04 5.40
CA VAL A 185 -8.51 8.47 5.11
C VAL A 185 -9.95 8.93 4.90
N VAL A 186 -10.52 9.53 5.95
CA VAL A 186 -11.95 9.82 6.06
C VAL A 186 -12.20 11.31 5.84
N PRO A 187 -13.21 11.71 5.01
CA PRO A 187 -13.58 13.11 4.87
C PRO A 187 -13.94 13.76 6.21
N GLY A 188 -13.43 14.97 6.43
CA GLY A 188 -13.70 15.73 7.65
C GLY A 188 -12.96 15.25 8.90
N GLN A 189 -12.12 14.22 8.80
CA GLN A 189 -11.28 13.72 9.89
C GLN A 189 -9.80 13.72 9.49
N ILE A 190 -8.93 13.92 10.48
CA ILE A 190 -7.48 13.77 10.30
C ILE A 190 -7.06 12.49 11.01
N ASN A 191 -6.65 11.50 10.24
CA ASN A 191 -6.02 10.29 10.73
C ASN A 191 -4.51 10.37 10.57
N SER A 192 -3.78 9.53 11.30
CA SER A 192 -2.32 9.51 11.18
C SER A 192 -1.74 8.11 11.31
N ILE A 193 -0.54 7.94 10.75
CA ILE A 193 0.33 6.81 11.01
C ILE A 193 1.77 7.31 11.09
N THR A 194 2.55 6.72 11.99
CA THR A 194 3.94 7.11 12.23
C THR A 194 4.83 5.88 12.21
N TYR A 195 5.94 5.95 11.47
CA TYR A 195 6.96 4.90 11.44
C TYR A 195 8.32 5.43 10.99
N THR A 196 9.36 4.66 11.25
CA THR A 196 10.72 4.95 10.80
C THR A 196 11.12 3.94 9.71
N PRO A 197 11.12 4.34 8.42
CA PRO A 197 11.60 3.48 7.34
C PRO A 197 13.11 3.33 7.43
N ASP A 198 13.65 2.15 7.19
CA ASP A 198 15.10 1.89 7.24
C ASP A 198 15.61 0.98 6.12
N GLN A 199 14.74 0.33 5.39
CA GLN A 199 15.10 -0.44 4.20
C GLN A 199 15.09 0.49 2.98
N LEU A 200 16.25 0.68 2.36
CA LEU A 200 16.37 1.46 1.12
C LEU A 200 15.67 0.77 -0.04
N GLY A 201 15.06 1.56 -0.93
CA GLY A 201 14.45 1.05 -2.16
C GLY A 201 13.13 1.73 -2.52
N GLU A 202 12.50 1.17 -3.54
CA GLU A 202 11.17 1.52 -4.01
C GLU A 202 10.15 0.51 -3.47
N PHE A 203 9.05 1.01 -2.92
CA PHE A 203 7.98 0.24 -2.32
C PHE A 203 6.64 0.60 -2.95
N TYR A 204 5.84 -0.43 -3.22
CA TYR A 204 4.53 -0.28 -3.83
C TYR A 204 3.48 -0.04 -2.75
N GLY A 205 2.56 0.87 -3.04
CA GLY A 205 1.39 1.13 -2.21
C GLY A 205 0.13 1.28 -3.05
N GLN A 206 -1.02 1.21 -2.40
CA GLN A 206 -2.32 1.37 -3.06
C GLN A 206 -3.40 1.81 -2.09
N CYS A 207 -4.51 2.29 -2.64
CA CYS A 207 -5.75 2.45 -1.90
C CYS A 207 -6.34 1.08 -1.55
N VAL A 208 -6.76 0.89 -0.29
CA VAL A 208 -7.31 -0.38 0.22
C VAL A 208 -8.66 -0.20 0.93
N GLU A 209 -9.37 0.88 0.61
CA GLU A 209 -10.79 1.07 0.90
C GLU A 209 -11.52 1.42 -0.40
N PHE A 210 -12.62 0.73 -0.71
CA PHE A 210 -13.33 0.91 -1.97
C PHE A 210 -13.76 2.37 -2.17
N CYS A 211 -13.25 2.99 -3.24
CA CYS A 211 -13.42 4.41 -3.51
C CYS A 211 -13.97 4.70 -4.94
N GLY A 212 -14.63 3.75 -5.58
CA GLY A 212 -15.27 3.91 -6.88
C GLY A 212 -14.52 3.24 -8.03
N ASP A 213 -14.80 3.67 -9.27
CA ASP A 213 -14.45 2.96 -10.52
C ASP A 213 -12.96 2.65 -10.68
N SER A 214 -12.10 3.60 -10.36
CA SER A 214 -10.65 3.41 -10.44
C SER A 214 -9.97 3.13 -9.10
N HIS A 215 -10.68 2.52 -8.16
CA HIS A 215 -10.11 2.09 -6.88
C HIS A 215 -8.84 1.24 -7.05
N ALA A 216 -8.85 0.23 -7.90
CA ALA A 216 -7.68 -0.62 -8.18
C ALA A 216 -6.52 0.12 -8.89
N ASN A 217 -6.81 1.28 -9.47
CA ASN A 217 -5.88 2.13 -10.19
C ASN A 217 -5.40 3.35 -9.36
N MET A 218 -5.73 3.39 -8.09
CA MET A 218 -5.25 4.40 -7.15
C MET A 218 -4.05 3.84 -6.38
N ARG A 219 -2.90 3.83 -7.05
CA ARG A 219 -1.63 3.30 -6.54
C ARG A 219 -0.69 4.42 -6.15
N LEU A 220 0.43 4.05 -5.52
CA LEU A 220 1.50 4.99 -5.19
C LEU A 220 2.86 4.26 -5.13
N ARG A 221 3.94 5.04 -5.14
CA ARG A 221 5.31 4.58 -4.89
C ARG A 221 5.87 5.28 -3.66
N GLY A 222 6.51 4.50 -2.79
CA GLY A 222 7.30 5.00 -1.68
C GLY A 222 8.78 4.80 -1.95
N PHE A 223 9.56 5.87 -1.96
CA PHE A 223 11.01 5.82 -2.14
C PHE A 223 11.70 6.06 -0.80
N VAL A 224 12.34 5.03 -0.24
CA VAL A 224 13.18 5.18 0.95
C VAL A 224 14.63 5.35 0.49
N GLN A 225 15.17 6.51 0.78
CA GLN A 225 16.45 6.98 0.24
C GLN A 225 17.46 7.23 1.36
N THR A 226 18.76 7.24 1.00
CA THR A 226 19.78 7.77 1.90
C THR A 226 19.50 9.24 2.22
N LYS A 227 20.10 9.76 3.31
CA LYS A 227 19.96 11.18 3.64
C LYS A 227 20.40 12.07 2.47
N ASP A 228 21.53 11.75 1.84
CA ASP A 228 22.09 12.55 0.76
C ASP A 228 21.20 12.56 -0.49
N ASP A 229 20.59 11.43 -0.83
CA ASP A 229 19.70 11.35 -1.99
C ASP A 229 18.35 11.98 -1.70
N PHE A 230 17.83 11.88 -0.47
CA PHE A 230 16.65 12.61 -0.04
C PHE A 230 16.88 14.13 -0.10
N ASP A 231 18.03 14.63 0.39
CA ASP A 231 18.40 16.04 0.35
C ASP A 231 18.55 16.55 -1.10
N LYS A 232 19.10 15.73 -2.02
CA LYS A 232 19.17 16.06 -3.46
C LYS A 232 17.76 16.18 -4.05
N TRP A 233 16.88 15.22 -3.74
CA TRP A 233 15.49 15.26 -4.19
C TRP A 233 14.77 16.52 -3.66
N VAL A 234 14.93 16.86 -2.38
CA VAL A 234 14.36 18.09 -1.81
C VAL A 234 14.84 19.33 -2.56
N LYS A 235 16.15 19.45 -2.81
CA LYS A 235 16.72 20.58 -3.56
C LYS A 235 16.16 20.68 -4.98
N GLN A 236 16.02 19.53 -5.67
CA GLN A 236 15.43 19.49 -7.00
C GLN A 236 13.98 19.97 -6.96
N GLN A 237 13.16 19.50 -6.04
CA GLN A 237 11.75 19.89 -5.91
C GLN A 237 11.57 21.35 -5.47
N GLN A 238 12.56 21.95 -4.85
CA GLN A 238 12.57 23.37 -4.47
C GLN A 238 13.09 24.28 -5.59
N SER A 239 13.74 23.73 -6.61
CA SER A 239 14.25 24.50 -7.74
C SER A 239 13.10 25.07 -8.57
N PRO A 240 13.29 26.20 -9.25
CA PRO A 240 12.33 26.66 -10.25
C PRO A 240 12.16 25.62 -11.37
N PRO A 241 10.95 25.44 -11.92
CA PRO A 241 10.78 24.58 -13.08
C PRO A 241 11.57 25.10 -14.28
N VAL A 242 12.01 24.18 -15.11
CA VAL A 242 12.64 24.54 -16.39
C VAL A 242 11.60 25.24 -17.28
N THR A 243 11.93 26.44 -17.76
CA THR A 243 11.10 27.17 -18.71
C THR A 243 11.72 27.02 -20.10
N PRO A 244 11.19 26.13 -20.95
CA PRO A 244 11.72 25.98 -22.31
C PRO A 244 11.48 27.25 -23.13
N THR A 245 12.52 27.74 -23.85
CA THR A 245 12.45 28.93 -24.66
C THR A 245 12.34 28.65 -26.15
N GLU A 246 12.66 27.43 -26.59
CA GLU A 246 12.71 27.05 -28.00
C GLU A 246 12.23 25.59 -28.21
N GLY A 247 11.87 25.27 -29.45
CA GLY A 247 11.52 23.92 -29.88
C GLY A 247 10.13 23.46 -29.43
N SER A 248 9.94 22.14 -29.46
CA SER A 248 8.68 21.45 -29.16
C SER A 248 8.21 21.73 -27.74
N ALA A 249 9.12 21.71 -26.77
CA ALA A 249 8.77 21.97 -25.38
C ALA A 249 8.26 23.42 -25.15
N ALA A 250 8.81 24.43 -25.83
CA ALA A 250 8.32 25.81 -25.74
C ALA A 250 6.92 25.92 -26.33
N ALA A 251 6.66 25.28 -27.49
CA ALA A 251 5.32 25.23 -28.09
C ALA A 251 4.33 24.51 -27.12
N GLY A 252 4.75 23.43 -26.51
CA GLY A 252 3.96 22.72 -25.51
C GLY A 252 3.63 23.53 -24.27
N ALA A 253 4.56 24.39 -23.79
CA ALA A 253 4.30 25.33 -22.70
C ALA A 253 3.18 26.34 -23.06
N GLN A 254 3.13 26.80 -24.29
CA GLN A 254 2.05 27.68 -24.78
C GLN A 254 0.71 26.91 -24.84
N ILE A 255 0.73 25.67 -25.31
CA ILE A 255 -0.47 24.79 -25.30
C ILE A 255 -0.96 24.61 -23.86
N PHE A 256 -0.09 24.29 -22.92
CA PHE A 256 -0.43 24.11 -21.51
C PHE A 256 -1.08 25.36 -20.90
N ALA A 257 -0.50 26.53 -21.16
CA ALA A 257 -0.98 27.80 -20.61
C ALA A 257 -2.33 28.25 -21.19
N ASN A 258 -2.60 27.94 -22.47
CA ASN A 258 -3.82 28.37 -23.17
C ASN A 258 -4.94 27.32 -23.17
N ALA A 259 -4.62 26.04 -22.88
CA ALA A 259 -5.59 24.97 -22.76
C ALA A 259 -6.15 24.89 -21.34
N PRO A 260 -7.22 24.08 -21.10
CA PRO A 260 -7.83 23.91 -19.78
C PRO A 260 -6.92 23.28 -18.72
N CYS A 261 -5.70 22.84 -19.08
CA CYS A 261 -4.74 22.19 -18.17
C CYS A 261 -4.49 23.03 -16.91
N ALA A 262 -4.23 24.31 -17.08
CA ALA A 262 -3.94 25.26 -16.00
C ALA A 262 -5.12 25.55 -15.06
N ILE A 263 -6.33 25.08 -15.38
CA ILE A 263 -7.50 25.17 -14.51
C ILE A 263 -7.37 24.19 -13.34
N CYS A 264 -6.84 22.99 -13.60
CA CYS A 264 -6.75 21.89 -12.65
C CYS A 264 -5.32 21.66 -12.14
N HIS A 265 -4.31 21.86 -12.99
CA HIS A 265 -2.91 21.60 -12.70
C HIS A 265 -2.12 22.87 -12.40
N THR A 266 -1.17 22.75 -11.49
CA THR A 266 -0.19 23.79 -11.17
C THR A 266 1.14 23.48 -11.84
N VAL A 267 1.75 24.48 -12.48
CA VAL A 267 3.18 24.56 -12.79
C VAL A 267 3.67 25.90 -12.27
N LYS A 268 4.54 25.92 -11.28
CA LYS A 268 5.04 27.15 -10.64
C LYS A 268 5.63 28.10 -11.69
N GLY A 269 5.23 29.36 -11.63
CA GLY A 269 5.69 30.40 -12.58
C GLY A 269 4.95 30.44 -13.92
N ILE A 270 4.16 29.47 -14.32
CA ILE A 270 3.38 29.44 -15.57
C ILE A 270 1.88 29.46 -15.27
N SER A 271 1.44 28.62 -14.36
CA SER A 271 0.05 28.58 -13.94
C SER A 271 -0.04 28.40 -12.43
N GLY A 272 -1.00 29.03 -11.82
CA GLY A 272 -1.36 28.81 -10.43
C GLY A 272 -2.76 28.23 -10.38
N PHE A 273 -2.93 27.17 -9.63
CA PHE A 273 -4.25 26.64 -9.32
C PHE A 273 -5.11 27.75 -8.71
N SER A 274 -6.22 28.09 -9.36
CA SER A 274 -7.19 29.01 -8.78
C SER A 274 -7.95 28.30 -7.67
N LYS A 275 -7.84 28.76 -6.43
CA LYS A 275 -8.67 28.29 -5.31
C LYS A 275 -10.18 28.33 -5.60
N GLN A 276 -10.58 29.08 -6.60
CA GLN A 276 -11.98 29.22 -7.01
C GLN A 276 -12.53 27.94 -7.64
N TYR A 277 -11.66 27.07 -8.15
CA TYR A 277 -12.01 25.76 -8.70
C TYR A 277 -11.58 24.62 -7.77
N ALA A 278 -11.14 24.94 -6.53
CA ALA A 278 -10.80 23.97 -5.50
C ALA A 278 -12.04 23.15 -5.13
N GLY A 279 -11.99 21.91 -5.41
CA GLY A 279 -13.02 20.90 -5.16
C GLY A 279 -12.52 19.61 -5.81
N ASN A 280 -13.41 18.76 -6.22
CA ASN A 280 -13.11 17.47 -6.86
C ASN A 280 -12.35 17.58 -8.21
N PHE A 281 -12.06 18.81 -8.69
CA PHE A 281 -11.36 19.07 -9.96
C PHE A 281 -9.87 19.41 -9.81
N LYS A 282 -9.31 19.36 -8.59
CA LYS A 282 -7.87 19.57 -8.41
C LYS A 282 -7.09 18.43 -9.05
N GLY A 283 -6.22 18.76 -9.99
CA GLY A 283 -5.21 17.84 -10.54
C GLY A 283 -3.88 17.96 -9.79
N PRO A 284 -2.97 16.98 -9.96
CA PRO A 284 -1.61 17.01 -9.42
C PRO A 284 -0.83 18.27 -9.78
N ASP A 285 0.05 18.74 -8.88
CA ASP A 285 1.10 19.70 -9.21
C ASP A 285 2.08 19.03 -10.21
N LEU A 286 2.31 19.69 -11.35
CA LEU A 286 3.15 19.19 -12.44
C LEU A 286 4.50 19.91 -12.53
N THR A 287 4.86 20.75 -11.56
CA THR A 287 6.09 21.58 -11.58
C THR A 287 7.35 20.75 -11.85
N HIS A 288 7.42 19.54 -11.31
CA HIS A 288 8.53 18.60 -11.50
C HIS A 288 8.06 17.24 -12.04
N PHE A 289 7.04 17.24 -12.89
CA PHE A 289 6.43 16.03 -13.43
C PHE A 289 7.44 15.15 -14.18
N GLY A 290 8.31 15.73 -15.00
CA GLY A 290 9.30 14.99 -15.77
C GLY A 290 10.37 14.29 -14.94
N SER A 291 10.43 14.54 -13.62
CA SER A 291 11.29 13.80 -12.69
C SER A 291 10.60 12.63 -11.99
N ARG A 292 9.29 12.47 -12.16
CA ARG A 292 8.54 11.31 -11.62
C ARG A 292 8.83 10.06 -12.44
N THR A 293 8.75 8.91 -11.79
CA THR A 293 8.94 7.60 -12.42
C THR A 293 7.64 7.03 -12.99
N THR A 294 6.49 7.52 -12.48
CA THR A 294 5.17 7.02 -12.82
C THR A 294 4.16 8.13 -13.10
N LEU A 295 3.04 7.78 -13.74
CA LEU A 295 1.91 8.66 -14.02
C LEU A 295 0.57 7.95 -13.82
N ALA A 296 -0.54 8.71 -13.88
CA ALA A 296 -1.92 8.23 -13.81
C ALA A 296 -2.26 7.46 -12.51
N GLY A 297 -1.72 7.86 -11.34
CA GLY A 297 -1.91 7.12 -10.08
C GLY A 297 -0.97 5.92 -9.97
N SER A 298 0.24 6.05 -10.46
CA SER A 298 1.30 5.03 -10.47
C SER A 298 0.91 3.71 -11.17
N ILE A 299 0.05 3.78 -12.20
CA ILE A 299 -0.32 2.61 -13.01
C ILE A 299 0.50 2.46 -14.28
N LEU A 300 1.11 3.52 -14.76
CA LEU A 300 1.98 3.55 -15.93
C LEU A 300 3.35 4.13 -15.58
N ASP A 301 4.39 3.63 -16.23
CA ASP A 301 5.71 4.26 -16.17
C ASP A 301 5.67 5.60 -16.91
N ASN A 302 6.38 6.60 -16.39
CA ASN A 302 6.45 7.93 -16.98
C ASN A 302 7.37 7.91 -18.20
N THR A 303 6.77 7.60 -19.35
CA THR A 303 7.42 7.65 -20.68
C THR A 303 6.61 8.52 -21.62
N PRO A 304 7.24 9.12 -22.65
CA PRO A 304 6.54 9.94 -23.62
C PRO A 304 5.32 9.23 -24.26
N GLU A 305 5.45 7.93 -24.54
CA GLU A 305 4.37 7.12 -25.14
C GLU A 305 3.20 6.93 -24.18
N ASN A 306 3.47 6.66 -22.90
CA ASN A 306 2.44 6.49 -21.91
C ASN A 306 1.77 7.81 -21.54
N LEU A 307 2.56 8.88 -21.46
CA LEU A 307 2.05 10.23 -21.25
C LEU A 307 1.14 10.68 -22.39
N ALA A 308 1.52 10.41 -23.64
CA ALA A 308 0.68 10.68 -24.81
C ALA A 308 -0.65 9.93 -24.72
N LYS A 309 -0.63 8.63 -24.40
CA LYS A 309 -1.86 7.82 -24.21
C LYS A 309 -2.75 8.38 -23.10
N TRP A 310 -2.15 8.76 -21.97
CA TRP A 310 -2.87 9.37 -20.86
C TRP A 310 -3.55 10.68 -21.22
N ILE A 311 -2.88 11.57 -21.93
CA ILE A 311 -3.43 12.87 -22.35
C ILE A 311 -4.53 12.70 -23.42
N GLN A 312 -4.37 11.72 -24.33
CA GLN A 312 -5.33 11.46 -25.41
C GLN A 312 -6.67 10.96 -24.90
N ASP A 313 -6.65 10.01 -23.96
CA ASP A 313 -7.87 9.37 -23.46
C ASP A 313 -7.66 8.90 -22.02
N PRO A 314 -7.80 9.81 -21.03
CA PRO A 314 -7.62 9.47 -19.63
C PRO A 314 -8.60 8.38 -19.14
N ASP A 315 -9.85 8.41 -19.60
CA ASP A 315 -10.88 7.45 -19.17
C ASP A 315 -10.58 6.03 -19.65
N LYS A 316 -10.03 5.87 -20.86
CA LYS A 316 -9.59 4.58 -21.36
C LYS A 316 -8.42 3.99 -20.59
N VAL A 317 -7.51 4.83 -20.12
CA VAL A 317 -6.35 4.41 -19.31
C VAL A 317 -6.77 4.13 -17.86
N LYS A 318 -7.63 4.97 -17.32
CA LYS A 318 -8.08 4.95 -15.92
C LYS A 318 -9.57 5.27 -15.86
N PRO A 319 -10.44 4.26 -15.93
CA PRO A 319 -11.89 4.45 -16.00
C PRO A 319 -12.43 5.36 -14.90
N GLY A 320 -13.27 6.31 -15.28
CA GLY A 320 -13.84 7.30 -14.38
C GLY A 320 -12.90 8.46 -14.02
N ALA A 321 -11.73 8.59 -14.66
CA ALA A 321 -10.79 9.67 -14.39
C ALA A 321 -11.45 11.05 -14.54
N ASN A 322 -11.22 11.94 -13.56
CA ASN A 322 -11.75 13.31 -13.61
C ASN A 322 -11.05 14.22 -14.64
N MET A 323 -9.91 13.80 -15.17
CA MET A 323 -9.21 14.49 -16.24
C MET A 323 -9.99 14.32 -17.56
N PRO A 324 -10.45 15.41 -18.21
CA PRO A 324 -11.22 15.30 -19.44
C PRO A 324 -10.34 14.96 -20.64
N THR A 325 -10.92 14.30 -21.64
CA THR A 325 -10.33 14.13 -22.96
C THR A 325 -10.35 15.48 -23.71
N LEU A 326 -9.17 15.98 -24.07
CA LEU A 326 -9.01 17.32 -24.69
C LEU A 326 -8.95 17.27 -26.22
N GLY A 327 -8.96 16.11 -26.84
CA GLY A 327 -8.91 15.93 -28.29
C GLY A 327 -7.56 16.30 -28.92
N LEU A 328 -6.49 16.44 -28.13
CA LEU A 328 -5.15 16.76 -28.62
C LEU A 328 -4.58 15.60 -29.44
N GLN A 329 -4.01 15.93 -30.61
CA GLN A 329 -3.44 14.94 -31.53
C GLN A 329 -2.23 15.51 -32.28
N GLY A 330 -1.47 14.61 -32.90
CA GLY A 330 -0.39 14.99 -33.82
C GLY A 330 0.67 15.88 -33.15
N LYS A 331 0.98 17.00 -33.78
CA LYS A 331 2.06 17.92 -33.34
C LYS A 331 1.76 18.51 -31.96
N ASP A 332 0.54 18.95 -31.69
CA ASP A 332 0.19 19.64 -30.45
C ASP A 332 0.31 18.67 -29.24
N LEU A 333 -0.09 17.42 -29.40
CA LEU A 333 0.12 16.40 -28.38
C LEU A 333 1.61 16.16 -28.13
N ASN A 334 2.41 16.00 -29.19
CA ASN A 334 3.84 15.75 -29.05
C ASN A 334 4.57 16.95 -28.40
N ASP A 335 4.17 18.17 -28.73
CA ASP A 335 4.72 19.38 -28.12
C ASP A 335 4.37 19.46 -26.62
N LEU A 336 3.12 19.16 -26.26
CA LEU A 336 2.71 19.12 -24.87
C LEU A 336 3.45 18.02 -24.06
N VAL A 337 3.62 16.83 -24.63
CA VAL A 337 4.41 15.74 -24.04
C VAL A 337 5.85 16.20 -23.82
N ALA A 338 6.50 16.79 -24.83
CA ALA A 338 7.86 17.30 -24.72
C ALA A 338 8.01 18.38 -23.64
N TYR A 339 7.00 19.21 -23.47
CA TYR A 339 6.97 20.20 -22.38
C TYR A 339 6.89 19.54 -21.01
N LEU A 340 5.93 18.63 -20.78
CA LEU A 340 5.73 18.00 -19.48
C LEU A 340 6.95 17.16 -19.08
N GLU A 341 7.58 16.45 -20.01
CA GLU A 341 8.82 15.70 -19.79
C GLU A 341 10.03 16.60 -19.46
N SER A 342 10.00 17.87 -19.90
CA SER A 342 11.04 18.85 -19.60
C SER A 342 10.96 19.43 -18.17
N LEU A 343 9.85 19.26 -17.48
CA LEU A 343 9.60 19.75 -16.12
C LEU A 343 10.31 18.86 -15.08
N LYS A 344 11.61 19.06 -14.91
CA LYS A 344 12.48 18.27 -14.02
C LYS A 344 12.99 19.06 -12.84
#